data_4554c58b478ad3c2a74a68c173c6c5b5
#
_entry.id   4554c58b478ad3c2a74a68c173c6c5b5
#
_cell.length_a   1.000
_cell.length_b   1.000
_cell.length_c   1.000
_cell.angle_alpha   90.00
_cell.angle_beta   90.00
_cell.angle_gamma   90.00
#
_symmetry.space_group_name_H-M   'P 1'
#
loop_
_entity.id
_entity.type
_entity.pdbx_description
1 polymer ?
#
loop_
_entity_poly.entity_id
_entity_poly.type
_entity_poly.pdbx_seq_one_letter_code
_entity_poly.pdbx_strand_id
1 'polypeptide(L)'
;MTNMYYEKNPTADHDIHELRVRLLDTPMTFLTDAGVFSKRMVDYGSQVLLSTLDLEPDKTLLDVGCGYGPLGLTLGKVFGVQATLIDINSRALDLARANAEKNQVKARIFQSNIYEEVEGNFDYIVSNPPIRAGKSVVHEIIKGAFRHLEDQGSLTIVIQKKQGAPSAKAKMEEV
;
A
#
# COMPACT_ATOMS: atom_id res chain seq x y z
N MET A 1 -4.07 19.82 -13.35
CA MET A 1 -3.00 18.89 -12.98
C MET A 1 -3.53 17.49 -12.85
N THR A 2 -2.96 16.62 -13.60
CA THR A 2 -3.44 15.24 -13.62
C THR A 2 -3.12 14.51 -12.33
N ASN A 3 -3.92 13.55 -12.06
CA ASN A 3 -3.84 12.70 -10.91
C ASN A 3 -2.88 11.53 -11.19
N MET A 4 -1.62 11.85 -11.40
CA MET A 4 -0.61 10.89 -11.85
C MET A 4 -0.54 9.63 -10.98
N TYR A 5 -0.84 9.76 -9.70
CA TYR A 5 -0.84 8.61 -8.79
C TYR A 5 -1.95 7.61 -9.08
N TYR A 6 -3.01 8.07 -9.75
CA TYR A 6 -4.20 7.31 -10.03
C TYR A 6 -4.31 6.86 -11.47
N GLU A 7 -3.42 7.31 -12.32
CA GLU A 7 -3.44 6.88 -13.70
C GLU A 7 -3.00 5.43 -13.81
N LYS A 8 -3.73 4.67 -14.61
CA LYS A 8 -3.42 3.28 -14.87
C LYS A 8 -2.06 3.12 -15.56
N ASN A 9 -1.78 3.99 -16.49
CA ASN A 9 -0.52 4.01 -17.25
C ASN A 9 -0.01 5.45 -17.30
N PRO A 10 0.75 5.89 -16.26
CA PRO A 10 1.23 7.27 -16.24
C PRO A 10 2.17 7.58 -17.39
N THR A 11 2.06 8.79 -17.93
CA THR A 11 2.85 9.27 -19.07
C THR A 11 3.96 10.25 -18.69
N ALA A 12 4.10 10.61 -17.42
CA ALA A 12 5.14 11.51 -16.95
C ALA A 12 6.52 10.92 -17.25
N ASP A 13 7.50 11.79 -17.52
CA ASP A 13 8.89 11.37 -17.72
C ASP A 13 9.43 10.67 -16.48
N HIS A 14 10.35 9.73 -16.69
CA HIS A 14 11.00 9.04 -15.59
C HIS A 14 11.97 9.97 -14.85
N ASP A 15 11.95 9.88 -13.54
CA ASP A 15 12.85 10.60 -12.64
C ASP A 15 13.15 9.68 -11.46
N ILE A 16 14.00 8.67 -11.73
CA ILE A 16 14.24 7.59 -10.78
C ILE A 16 15.21 8.03 -9.69
N HIS A 17 14.81 7.81 -8.45
CA HIS A 17 15.63 8.05 -7.26
C HIS A 17 15.78 6.78 -6.45
N GLU A 18 16.90 6.64 -5.76
CA GLU A 18 17.10 5.57 -4.79
C GLU A 18 17.00 6.15 -3.39
N LEU A 19 16.13 5.56 -2.57
CA LEU A 19 15.97 5.88 -1.16
C LEU A 19 16.61 4.78 -0.32
N ARG A 20 17.49 5.14 0.59
CA ARG A 20 18.01 4.24 1.61
C ARG A 20 17.46 4.70 2.95
N VAL A 21 16.64 3.86 3.56
CA VAL A 21 15.95 4.23 4.79
C VAL A 21 16.02 3.08 5.79
N ARG A 22 15.74 3.40 7.04
CA ARG A 22 15.62 2.41 8.09
C ARG A 22 14.19 2.41 8.59
N LEU A 23 13.49 1.31 8.37
CA LEU A 23 12.09 1.15 8.77
C LEU A 23 11.98 -0.06 9.69
N LEU A 24 11.35 0.12 10.85
CA LEU A 24 11.25 -0.91 11.88
C LEU A 24 12.63 -1.54 12.20
N ASP A 25 13.63 -0.67 12.38
CA ASP A 25 15.02 -1.05 12.63
C ASP A 25 15.65 -1.94 11.53
N THR A 26 15.08 -1.92 10.34
CA THR A 26 15.54 -2.73 9.22
C THR A 26 15.96 -1.83 8.07
N PRO A 27 17.18 -2.00 7.52
CA PRO A 27 17.62 -1.23 6.37
C PRO A 27 16.83 -1.67 5.12
N MET A 28 16.25 -0.71 4.44
CA MET A 28 15.49 -0.91 3.21
C MET A 28 16.00 0.03 2.13
N THR A 29 15.98 -0.41 0.90
CA THR A 29 16.36 0.40 -0.24
C THR A 29 15.25 0.38 -1.28
N PHE A 30 14.76 1.55 -1.68
CA PHE A 30 13.66 1.66 -2.63
C PHE A 30 14.03 2.52 -3.82
N LEU A 31 13.66 2.07 -5.00
CA LEU A 31 13.62 2.90 -6.19
C LEU A 31 12.26 3.59 -6.26
N THR A 32 12.25 4.88 -6.55
CA THR A 32 11.04 5.69 -6.74
C THR A 32 11.14 6.47 -8.03
N ASP A 33 10.01 6.99 -8.52
CA ASP A 33 9.97 7.67 -9.83
C ASP A 33 8.90 8.76 -9.86
N ALA A 34 8.94 9.61 -10.86
CA ALA A 34 7.89 10.55 -11.16
C ALA A 34 6.57 9.79 -11.43
N GLY A 35 5.44 10.34 -11.02
CA GLY A 35 4.15 9.68 -11.13
C GLY A 35 3.90 8.64 -10.05
N VAL A 36 4.79 8.52 -9.08
CA VAL A 36 4.65 7.63 -7.95
C VAL A 36 4.64 8.46 -6.66
N PHE A 37 3.73 8.13 -5.77
CA PHE A 37 3.56 8.84 -4.50
C PHE A 37 4.83 8.78 -3.65
N SER A 38 5.22 9.93 -3.06
CA SER A 38 6.35 10.06 -2.14
C SER A 38 7.69 9.56 -2.69
N LYS A 39 8.06 10.03 -3.88
CA LYS A 39 9.27 9.57 -4.56
C LYS A 39 10.61 9.91 -3.88
N ARG A 40 10.63 10.86 -2.93
CA ARG A 40 11.87 11.33 -2.30
C ARG A 40 12.09 10.83 -0.89
N MET A 41 11.05 10.29 -0.28
CA MET A 41 11.12 9.75 1.07
C MET A 41 9.90 8.86 1.32
N VAL A 42 10.03 7.92 2.24
CA VAL A 42 8.85 7.16 2.67
C VAL A 42 7.93 8.13 3.39
N ASP A 43 6.69 8.22 2.95
CA ASP A 43 5.76 9.20 3.48
C ASP A 43 5.38 8.93 4.94
N TYR A 44 4.94 10.00 5.61
CA TYR A 44 4.61 9.95 7.02
C TYR A 44 3.51 8.93 7.34
N GLY A 45 2.50 8.82 6.48
CA GLY A 45 1.40 7.86 6.68
C GLY A 45 1.89 6.42 6.74
N SER A 46 2.78 6.04 5.82
CA SER A 46 3.37 4.70 5.83
C SER A 46 4.20 4.47 7.09
N GLN A 47 4.98 5.47 7.53
CA GLN A 47 5.77 5.35 8.76
C GLN A 47 4.89 5.18 9.98
N VAL A 48 3.78 5.92 10.07
CA VAL A 48 2.81 5.78 11.17
C VAL A 48 2.19 4.38 11.17
N LEU A 49 1.75 3.90 10.00
CA LEU A 49 1.20 2.55 9.88
C LEU A 49 2.18 1.50 10.36
N LEU A 50 3.42 1.56 9.88
CA LEU A 50 4.45 0.62 10.28
C LEU A 50 4.68 0.61 11.79
N SER A 51 4.64 1.78 12.43
CA SER A 51 4.86 1.89 13.87
C SER A 51 3.75 1.28 14.72
N THR A 52 2.57 1.08 14.16
CA THR A 52 1.41 0.57 14.88
C THR A 52 1.16 -0.93 14.67
N LEU A 53 1.84 -1.55 13.71
CA LEU A 53 1.58 -2.92 13.34
C LEU A 53 2.53 -3.90 14.03
N ASP A 54 1.97 -5.03 14.47
CA ASP A 54 2.70 -6.17 14.98
C ASP A 54 2.03 -7.42 14.40
N LEU A 55 2.65 -8.00 13.39
CA LEU A 55 2.04 -9.05 12.58
C LEU A 55 2.66 -10.41 12.87
N GLU A 56 1.84 -11.45 12.77
CA GLU A 56 2.31 -12.82 12.94
C GLU A 56 2.93 -13.35 11.64
N PRO A 57 4.06 -14.06 11.72
CA PRO A 57 4.69 -14.63 10.53
C PRO A 57 3.79 -15.67 9.85
N ASP A 58 4.03 -15.85 8.56
CA ASP A 58 3.31 -16.81 7.69
C ASP A 58 1.83 -16.48 7.43
N LYS A 59 1.31 -15.44 8.04
CA LYS A 59 -0.02 -14.91 7.72
C LYS A 59 0.00 -14.17 6.40
N THR A 60 -1.17 -13.98 5.79
CA THR A 60 -1.32 -13.29 4.51
C THR A 60 -1.63 -11.82 4.69
N LEU A 61 -1.05 -11.00 3.81
CA LEU A 61 -1.22 -9.55 3.85
C LEU A 61 -1.52 -9.02 2.46
N LEU A 62 -2.49 -8.12 2.37
CA LEU A 62 -2.79 -7.37 1.14
C LEU A 62 -2.51 -5.89 1.39
N ASP A 63 -1.68 -5.30 0.55
CA ASP A 63 -1.38 -3.86 0.54
C ASP A 63 -2.12 -3.21 -0.62
N VAL A 64 -3.17 -2.45 -0.31
CA VAL A 64 -4.03 -1.82 -1.31
C VAL A 64 -3.52 -0.42 -1.63
N GLY A 65 -3.18 -0.19 -2.91
CA GLY A 65 -2.55 1.06 -3.32
C GLY A 65 -1.09 1.11 -2.89
N CYS A 66 -0.35 0.06 -3.23
CA CYS A 66 0.98 -0.18 -2.67
C CYS A 66 2.05 0.83 -3.10
N GLY A 67 1.83 1.58 -4.18
CA GLY A 67 2.85 2.44 -4.72
C GLY A 67 4.10 1.65 -5.10
N TYR A 68 5.27 2.17 -4.76
CA TYR A 68 6.54 1.49 -5.03
C TYR A 68 6.88 0.41 -3.98
N GLY A 69 5.99 0.16 -3.02
CA GLY A 69 6.07 -0.98 -2.12
C GLY A 69 6.58 -0.76 -0.72
N PRO A 70 6.69 0.48 -0.20
CA PRO A 70 7.35 0.69 1.10
C PRO A 70 6.66 -0.02 2.26
N LEU A 71 5.33 -0.03 2.29
CA LEU A 71 4.57 -0.63 3.38
C LEU A 71 4.58 -2.15 3.30
N GLY A 72 4.07 -2.71 2.21
CA GLY A 72 3.95 -4.16 2.07
C GLY A 72 5.28 -4.89 2.06
N LEU A 73 6.31 -4.33 1.42
CA LEU A 73 7.61 -4.98 1.37
C LEU A 73 8.32 -4.93 2.73
N THR A 74 8.20 -3.83 3.45
CA THR A 74 8.77 -3.73 4.79
C THR A 74 8.11 -4.74 5.74
N LEU A 75 6.78 -4.83 5.68
CA LEU A 75 6.04 -5.79 6.51
C LEU A 75 6.41 -7.24 6.17
N GLY A 76 6.55 -7.53 4.88
CA GLY A 76 6.99 -8.86 4.45
C GLY A 76 8.38 -9.21 4.98
N LYS A 77 9.32 -8.26 4.92
CA LYS A 77 10.69 -8.46 5.38
C LYS A 77 10.79 -8.60 6.89
N VAL A 78 10.11 -7.73 7.62
CA VAL A 78 10.24 -7.65 9.08
C VAL A 78 9.47 -8.76 9.78
N PHE A 79 8.24 -9.00 9.36
CA PHE A 79 7.36 -9.95 10.05
C PHE A 79 7.24 -11.31 9.39
N GLY A 80 7.71 -11.45 8.16
CA GLY A 80 7.61 -12.71 7.45
C GLY A 80 6.22 -13.06 6.96
N VAL A 81 5.37 -12.05 6.74
CA VAL A 81 4.03 -12.27 6.18
C VAL A 81 4.13 -12.52 4.67
N GLN A 82 3.15 -13.25 4.14
CA GLN A 82 3.02 -13.50 2.71
C GLN A 82 2.32 -12.29 2.07
N ALA A 83 3.10 -11.41 1.47
CA ALA A 83 2.61 -10.12 0.98
C ALA A 83 2.08 -10.20 -0.45
N THR A 84 0.92 -9.58 -0.67
CA THR A 84 0.36 -9.28 -1.97
C THR A 84 0.20 -7.77 -2.07
N LEU A 85 0.78 -7.18 -3.11
CA LEU A 85 0.77 -5.74 -3.33
C LEU A 85 0.01 -5.42 -4.60
N ILE A 86 -0.94 -4.51 -4.52
CA ILE A 86 -1.75 -4.10 -5.67
C ILE A 86 -1.79 -2.59 -5.81
N ASP A 87 -1.86 -2.13 -7.04
CA ASP A 87 -1.99 -0.71 -7.37
C ASP A 87 -2.61 -0.58 -8.76
N ILE A 88 -3.27 0.52 -9.02
CA ILE A 88 -3.79 0.83 -10.35
C ILE A 88 -2.69 1.36 -11.27
N ASN A 89 -1.63 1.91 -10.71
CA ASN A 89 -0.55 2.59 -11.43
C ASN A 89 0.51 1.58 -11.87
N SER A 90 0.62 1.34 -13.19
CA SER A 90 1.56 0.36 -13.73
C SER A 90 3.03 0.69 -13.44
N ARG A 91 3.38 1.99 -13.45
CA ARG A 91 4.75 2.43 -13.16
C ARG A 91 5.14 2.13 -11.71
N ALA A 92 4.20 2.33 -10.78
CA ALA A 92 4.42 1.99 -9.38
C ALA A 92 4.65 0.48 -9.21
N LEU A 93 3.91 -0.35 -9.93
CA LEU A 93 4.06 -1.80 -9.86
C LEU A 93 5.41 -2.27 -10.37
N ASP A 94 5.93 -1.66 -11.43
CA ASP A 94 7.27 -1.98 -11.91
C ASP A 94 8.32 -1.67 -10.86
N LEU A 95 8.18 -0.55 -10.18
CA LEU A 95 9.06 -0.20 -9.07
C LEU A 95 8.88 -1.16 -7.89
N ALA A 96 7.66 -1.51 -7.55
CA ALA A 96 7.40 -2.45 -6.46
C ALA A 96 8.05 -3.80 -6.72
N ARG A 97 7.99 -4.30 -7.95
CA ARG A 97 8.66 -5.55 -8.34
C ARG A 97 10.18 -5.45 -8.20
N ALA A 98 10.77 -4.37 -8.70
CA ALA A 98 12.20 -4.12 -8.57
C ALA A 98 12.61 -4.01 -7.10
N ASN A 99 11.79 -3.33 -6.30
CA ASN A 99 12.05 -3.16 -4.87
C ASN A 99 11.89 -4.45 -4.07
N ALA A 100 10.96 -5.32 -4.45
CA ALA A 100 10.83 -6.65 -3.84
C ALA A 100 12.12 -7.45 -4.03
N GLU A 101 12.66 -7.45 -5.25
CA GLU A 101 13.91 -8.12 -5.55
C GLU A 101 15.09 -7.50 -4.81
N LYS A 102 15.18 -6.17 -4.83
CA LYS A 102 16.26 -5.43 -4.18
C LYS A 102 16.31 -5.69 -2.67
N ASN A 103 15.19 -5.86 -2.02
CA ASN A 103 15.09 -6.12 -0.58
C ASN A 103 14.92 -7.60 -0.24
N GLN A 104 14.98 -8.47 -1.25
CA GLN A 104 14.88 -9.93 -1.07
C GLN A 104 13.56 -10.35 -0.40
N VAL A 105 12.46 -9.73 -0.81
CA VAL A 105 11.12 -10.06 -0.33
C VAL A 105 10.34 -10.72 -1.45
N LYS A 106 9.79 -11.90 -1.18
CA LYS A 106 8.86 -12.54 -2.10
C LYS A 106 7.49 -11.94 -1.91
N ALA A 107 6.90 -11.45 -3.00
CA ALA A 107 5.58 -10.84 -2.95
C ALA A 107 4.86 -11.11 -4.27
N ARG A 108 3.54 -11.24 -4.18
CA ARG A 108 2.69 -11.20 -5.38
C ARG A 108 2.37 -9.74 -5.65
N ILE A 109 2.63 -9.29 -6.87
CA ILE A 109 2.45 -7.88 -7.24
C ILE A 109 1.70 -7.82 -8.56
N PHE A 110 0.52 -7.20 -8.56
CA PHE A 110 -0.27 -7.09 -9.79
C PHE A 110 -1.17 -5.86 -9.80
N GLN A 111 -1.61 -5.49 -11.00
CA GLN A 111 -2.45 -4.32 -11.22
C GLN A 111 -3.89 -4.63 -10.84
N SER A 112 -4.49 -3.73 -10.05
CA SER A 112 -5.89 -3.85 -9.67
C SER A 112 -6.44 -2.47 -9.31
N ASN A 113 -7.64 -2.17 -9.78
CA ASN A 113 -8.37 -1.00 -9.31
C ASN A 113 -9.06 -1.40 -8.00
N ILE A 114 -8.40 -1.06 -6.90
CA ILE A 114 -8.78 -1.49 -5.55
C ILE A 114 -8.88 -3.02 -5.53
N TYR A 115 -10.05 -3.61 -5.33
CA TYR A 115 -10.20 -5.07 -5.20
C TYR A 115 -10.64 -5.78 -6.48
N GLU A 116 -10.75 -5.07 -7.61
CA GLU A 116 -11.35 -5.66 -8.84
C GLU A 116 -10.70 -6.96 -9.29
N GLU A 117 -9.37 -7.07 -9.13
CA GLU A 117 -8.63 -8.27 -9.55
C GLU A 117 -8.19 -9.13 -8.37
N VAL A 118 -8.65 -8.83 -7.17
CA VAL A 118 -8.27 -9.55 -5.96
C VAL A 118 -9.19 -10.73 -5.73
N GLU A 119 -8.60 -11.90 -5.55
CA GLU A 119 -9.31 -13.13 -5.19
C GLU A 119 -8.89 -13.60 -3.81
N GLY A 120 -9.83 -14.21 -3.10
CA GLY A 120 -9.55 -14.80 -1.80
C GLY A 120 -9.55 -13.80 -0.65
N ASN A 121 -9.11 -14.28 0.48
CA ASN A 121 -9.13 -13.54 1.74
C ASN A 121 -7.73 -13.43 2.32
N PHE A 122 -7.54 -12.42 3.19
CA PHE A 122 -6.26 -12.11 3.80
C PHE A 122 -6.42 -11.92 5.31
N ASP A 123 -5.38 -12.29 6.05
CA ASP A 123 -5.35 -12.06 7.49
C ASP A 123 -5.21 -10.58 7.82
N TYR A 124 -4.43 -9.87 7.01
CA TYR A 124 -4.21 -8.44 7.17
C TYR A 124 -4.44 -7.71 5.86
N ILE A 125 -5.20 -6.63 5.91
CA ILE A 125 -5.30 -5.68 4.80
C ILE A 125 -4.79 -4.35 5.31
N VAL A 126 -3.85 -3.76 4.59
CA VAL A 126 -3.30 -2.45 4.93
C VAL A 126 -3.44 -1.50 3.75
N SER A 127 -3.61 -0.23 4.02
CA SER A 127 -3.65 0.77 2.97
C SER A 127 -3.26 2.15 3.48
N ASN A 128 -2.46 2.84 2.68
CA ASN A 128 -2.16 4.25 2.86
C ASN A 128 -2.51 4.96 1.54
N PRO A 129 -3.81 5.21 1.29
CA PRO A 129 -4.21 5.81 0.03
C PRO A 129 -3.69 7.25 -0.08
N PRO A 130 -3.30 7.71 -1.28
CA PRO A 130 -2.85 9.08 -1.46
C PRO A 130 -3.99 10.07 -1.21
N ILE A 131 -3.65 11.26 -0.73
CA ILE A 131 -4.65 12.31 -0.42
C ILE A 131 -5.59 12.55 -1.61
N ARG A 132 -5.04 12.52 -2.83
CA ARG A 132 -5.80 12.77 -4.06
C ARG A 132 -6.83 11.69 -4.39
N ALA A 133 -6.76 10.55 -3.73
CA ALA A 133 -7.73 9.48 -3.92
C ALA A 133 -9.14 9.91 -3.55
N GLY A 134 -9.29 10.75 -2.52
CA GLY A 134 -10.57 11.27 -2.10
C GLY A 134 -11.39 10.28 -1.28
N LYS A 135 -12.56 10.73 -0.86
CA LYS A 135 -13.43 9.97 0.06
C LYS A 135 -13.99 8.70 -0.57
N SER A 136 -14.37 8.74 -1.84
CA SER A 136 -15.00 7.58 -2.49
C SER A 136 -14.07 6.39 -2.55
N VAL A 137 -12.80 6.62 -2.84
CA VAL A 137 -11.80 5.55 -2.88
C VAL A 137 -11.55 4.99 -1.49
N VAL A 138 -11.41 5.84 -0.49
CA VAL A 138 -11.22 5.43 0.89
C VAL A 138 -12.39 4.56 1.36
N HIS A 139 -13.64 4.99 1.09
CA HIS A 139 -14.82 4.21 1.44
C HIS A 139 -14.86 2.87 0.72
N GLU A 140 -14.45 2.82 -0.53
CA GLU A 140 -14.38 1.58 -1.29
C GLU A 140 -13.36 0.60 -0.72
N ILE A 141 -12.20 1.10 -0.29
CA ILE A 141 -11.18 0.28 0.36
C ILE A 141 -11.75 -0.31 1.65
N ILE A 142 -12.42 0.49 2.47
CA ILE A 142 -13.01 0.04 3.73
C ILE A 142 -14.13 -0.98 3.47
N LYS A 143 -15.07 -0.64 2.61
CA LYS A 143 -16.22 -1.48 2.33
C LYS A 143 -15.83 -2.81 1.69
N GLY A 144 -14.89 -2.77 0.73
CA GLY A 144 -14.43 -3.97 0.04
C GLY A 144 -13.58 -4.88 0.91
N ALA A 145 -12.87 -4.32 1.88
CA ALA A 145 -12.03 -5.11 2.77
C ALA A 145 -12.82 -6.22 3.49
N PHE A 146 -14.05 -5.92 3.88
CA PHE A 146 -14.90 -6.89 4.55
C PHE A 146 -15.05 -8.20 3.75
N ARG A 147 -15.09 -8.10 2.43
CA ARG A 147 -15.23 -9.28 1.55
C ARG A 147 -13.91 -10.03 1.34
N HIS A 148 -12.81 -9.47 1.76
CA HIS A 148 -11.47 -10.02 1.53
C HIS A 148 -10.68 -10.27 2.82
N LEU A 149 -11.35 -10.19 3.98
CA LEU A 149 -10.72 -10.51 5.25
C LEU A 149 -11.06 -11.93 5.67
N GLU A 150 -10.04 -12.62 6.18
CA GLU A 150 -10.23 -13.88 6.89
C GLU A 150 -10.99 -13.64 8.20
N ASP A 151 -11.54 -14.71 8.78
CA ASP A 151 -12.06 -14.64 10.14
C ASP A 151 -10.93 -14.21 11.07
N GLN A 152 -11.19 -13.26 11.95
CA GLN A 152 -10.18 -12.65 12.81
C GLN A 152 -9.16 -11.78 12.09
N GLY A 153 -9.36 -11.53 10.80
CA GLY A 153 -8.52 -10.63 10.03
C GLY A 153 -8.77 -9.16 10.38
N SER A 154 -7.84 -8.29 9.99
CA SER A 154 -7.93 -6.88 10.29
C SER A 154 -7.61 -6.00 9.10
N LEU A 155 -8.27 -4.84 9.04
CA LEU A 155 -7.93 -3.75 8.12
C LEU A 155 -7.28 -2.63 8.94
N THR A 156 -6.11 -2.19 8.50
CA THR A 156 -5.44 -1.01 9.07
C THR A 156 -5.20 -0.01 7.95
N ILE A 157 -5.74 1.19 8.10
CA ILE A 157 -5.68 2.22 7.07
C ILE A 157 -5.31 3.56 7.70
N VAL A 158 -4.42 4.30 7.05
CA VAL A 158 -4.08 5.66 7.42
C VAL A 158 -4.82 6.63 6.51
N ILE A 159 -5.54 7.57 7.13
CA ILE A 159 -6.34 8.55 6.40
C ILE A 159 -6.09 9.92 6.99
N GLN A 160 -5.82 10.89 6.14
CA GLN A 160 -5.71 12.28 6.56
C GLN A 160 -7.09 12.93 6.61
N LYS A 161 -7.24 14.00 7.39
CA LYS A 161 -8.51 14.74 7.46
C LYS A 161 -9.03 15.15 6.08
N LYS A 162 -8.13 15.51 5.18
CA LYS A 162 -8.48 15.90 3.80
C LYS A 162 -9.08 14.76 2.99
N GLN A 163 -8.85 13.52 3.38
CA GLN A 163 -9.42 12.34 2.73
C GLN A 163 -10.74 11.93 3.37
N GLY A 164 -11.24 12.69 4.33
CA GLY A 164 -12.49 12.40 5.01
C GLY A 164 -12.37 11.40 6.16
N ALA A 165 -11.35 11.55 7.01
CA ALA A 165 -11.14 10.64 8.14
C ALA A 165 -12.38 10.47 9.03
N PRO A 166 -13.13 11.55 9.39
CA PRO A 166 -14.35 11.35 10.17
C PRO A 166 -15.40 10.51 9.47
N SER A 167 -15.58 10.69 8.15
CA SER A 167 -16.51 9.92 7.33
C SER A 167 -16.07 8.45 7.24
N ALA A 168 -14.76 8.22 7.11
CA ALA A 168 -14.20 6.87 7.07
C ALA A 168 -14.41 6.13 8.37
N LYS A 169 -14.23 6.82 9.51
CA LYS A 169 -14.48 6.24 10.83
C LYS A 169 -15.94 5.78 10.95
N ALA A 170 -16.88 6.62 10.55
CA ALA A 170 -18.29 6.26 10.56
C ALA A 170 -18.56 5.05 9.67
N LYS A 171 -17.92 4.98 8.49
CA LYS A 171 -18.07 3.86 7.56
C LYS A 171 -17.54 2.55 8.15
N MET A 172 -16.43 2.60 8.86
CA MET A 172 -15.87 1.42 9.53
C MET A 172 -16.79 0.91 10.64
N GLU A 173 -17.46 1.81 11.34
CA GLU A 173 -18.40 1.45 12.41
C GLU A 173 -19.68 0.79 11.88
N GLU A 174 -20.04 1.00 10.60
CA GLU A 174 -21.19 0.37 9.96
C GLU A 174 -20.99 -1.10 9.63
N VAL A 175 -19.74 -1.55 9.48
CA VAL A 175 -19.42 -2.92 9.04
C VAL A 175 -18.88 -3.82 10.17
#